data_7423200574d0a3440504b44eac2f364f
#
_entry.id   7423200574d0a3440504b44eac2f364f
#
_cell.length_a   1.000
_cell.length_b   1.000
_cell.length_c   1.000
_cell.angle_alpha   90.00
_cell.angle_beta   90.00
_cell.angle_gamma   90.00
#
_symmetry.space_group_name_H-M   'P 1'
#
loop_
_entity.id
_entity.type
_entity.pdbx_description
1 polymer ?
#
loop_
_entity_poly.entity_id
_entity_poly.type
_entity_poly.pdbx_seq_one_letter_code
_entity_poly.pdbx_strand_id
1 'polypeptide(L)' 'KSLGDMVTAKQLGMIRAIGRESKIDVDAECATVMHCAIEELSKRAASDLIAHLQKIQSGPVTPMRRAG' A
#
# COMPACT_ATOMS: atom_id res chain seq x y z
N LYS A 1 15.71 11.15 -12.62
CA LYS A 1 14.71 10.13 -12.44
C LYS A 1 13.58 10.30 -13.44
N SER A 2 13.19 9.25 -14.07
CA SER A 2 12.18 9.29 -15.10
C SER A 2 10.77 9.41 -14.52
N LEU A 3 9.95 10.27 -15.12
CA LEU A 3 8.56 10.38 -14.68
C LEU A 3 7.80 9.07 -14.90
N GLY A 4 8.23 8.30 -15.88
CA GLY A 4 7.59 7.02 -16.17
C GLY A 4 7.75 5.99 -15.06
N ASP A 5 8.73 6.21 -14.19
CA ASP A 5 8.98 5.28 -13.09
C ASP A 5 8.35 5.73 -11.79
N MET A 6 7.67 6.86 -11.80
CA MET A 6 7.03 7.37 -10.59
C MET A 6 5.65 6.76 -10.39
N VAL A 7 5.21 6.75 -9.13
CA VAL A 7 3.89 6.25 -8.80
C VAL A 7 2.83 6.95 -9.66
N THR A 8 1.86 6.16 -10.13
CA THR A 8 0.81 6.70 -10.98
C THR A 8 -0.36 7.20 -10.14
N ALA A 9 -1.19 8.05 -10.76
CA ALA A 9 -2.40 8.53 -10.08
C ALA A 9 -3.30 7.36 -9.72
N LYS A 10 -3.33 6.35 -10.55
CA LYS A 10 -4.13 5.15 -10.30
C LYS A 10 -3.64 4.42 -9.05
N GLN A 11 -2.33 4.28 -8.93
CA GLN A 11 -1.74 3.65 -7.75
C GLN A 11 -2.00 4.47 -6.49
N LEU A 12 -1.87 5.78 -6.60
CA LEU A 12 -2.16 6.67 -5.48
C LEU A 12 -3.59 6.50 -5.01
N GLY A 13 -4.52 6.46 -5.97
CA GLY A 13 -5.92 6.28 -5.65
C GLY A 13 -6.18 4.96 -4.94
N MET A 14 -5.52 3.92 -5.40
CA MET A 14 -5.68 2.59 -4.80
C MET A 14 -5.14 2.58 -3.36
N ILE A 15 -3.97 3.18 -3.16
CA ILE A 15 -3.38 3.25 -1.83
C ILE A 15 -4.32 3.97 -0.88
N ARG A 16 -4.85 5.11 -1.31
CA ARG A 16 -5.73 5.89 -0.46
C ARG A 16 -7.04 5.16 -0.19
N ALA A 17 -7.55 4.45 -1.19
CA ALA A 17 -8.79 3.69 -1.02
C ALA A 17 -8.60 2.58 0.00
N ILE A 18 -7.50 1.85 -0.09
CA ILE A 18 -7.19 0.78 0.86
C ILE A 18 -7.10 1.36 2.27
N GLY A 19 -6.40 2.49 2.39
CA GLY A 19 -6.24 3.14 3.69
C GLY A 19 -7.57 3.54 4.29
N ARG A 20 -8.45 4.07 3.45
CA ARG A 20 -9.76 4.51 3.90
C ARG A 20 -10.61 3.32 4.35
N GLU A 21 -10.60 2.26 3.56
CA GLU A 21 -11.42 1.10 3.87
C GLU A 21 -10.94 0.34 5.10
N SER A 22 -9.64 0.31 5.29
CA SER A 22 -9.05 -0.42 6.41
C SER A 22 -8.67 0.47 7.58
N LYS A 23 -8.95 1.77 7.45
CA LYS A 23 -8.62 2.75 8.47
C LYS A 23 -7.14 2.73 8.81
N ILE A 24 -6.34 2.63 7.77
CA ILE A 24 -4.88 2.64 7.89
C ILE A 24 -4.39 4.02 7.48
N ASP A 25 -3.47 4.56 8.26
CA ASP A 25 -2.81 5.82 7.87
C ASP A 25 -1.71 5.47 6.88
N VAL A 26 -2.07 5.49 5.60
CA VAL A 26 -1.13 5.07 4.55
C VAL A 26 0.09 5.97 4.46
N ASP A 27 -0.06 7.25 4.82
CA ASP A 27 1.09 8.14 4.82
C ASP A 27 2.11 7.70 5.88
N ALA A 28 1.63 7.37 7.06
CA ALA A 28 2.49 6.90 8.13
C ALA A 28 3.11 5.55 7.79
N GLU A 29 2.31 4.65 7.21
CA GLU A 29 2.81 3.34 6.79
C GLU A 29 3.91 3.50 5.75
N CYS A 30 3.68 4.36 4.78
CA CYS A 30 4.67 4.58 3.74
C CYS A 30 5.96 5.13 4.32
N ALA A 31 5.84 6.08 5.22
CA ALA A 31 7.03 6.66 5.86
C ALA A 31 7.80 5.61 6.64
N THR A 32 7.09 4.71 7.30
CA THR A 32 7.71 3.65 8.09
C THR A 32 8.36 2.58 7.21
N VAL A 33 7.65 2.13 6.20
CA VAL A 33 8.08 1.01 5.36
C VAL A 33 9.03 1.47 4.26
N MET A 34 8.71 2.57 3.62
CA MET A 34 9.45 3.05 2.44
C MET A 34 10.36 4.23 2.74
N HIS A 35 10.20 4.84 3.90
CA HIS A 35 11.03 5.98 4.33
C HIS A 35 10.89 7.20 3.43
N CYS A 36 9.71 7.37 2.83
CA CYS A 36 9.45 8.52 1.99
C CYS A 36 7.95 8.75 1.86
N ALA A 37 7.58 9.86 1.22
CA ALA A 37 6.18 10.17 1.02
C ALA A 37 5.61 9.30 -0.09
N ILE A 38 4.30 9.09 -0.07
CA ILE A 38 3.63 8.27 -1.08
C ILE A 38 3.91 8.80 -2.48
N GLU A 39 3.85 10.12 -2.63
CA GLU A 39 4.08 10.76 -3.94
C GLU A 39 5.50 10.60 -4.46
N GLU A 40 6.41 10.21 -3.58
CA GLU A 40 7.81 10.04 -3.97
C GLU A 40 8.16 8.61 -4.37
N LEU A 41 7.20 7.71 -4.30
CA LEU A 41 7.45 6.32 -4.62
C LEU A 41 7.64 6.12 -6.12
N SER A 42 8.43 5.11 -6.46
CA SER A 42 8.48 4.62 -7.82
C SER A 42 7.28 3.72 -8.04
N LYS A 43 7.00 3.38 -9.30
CA LYS A 43 5.92 2.45 -9.60
C LYS A 43 6.10 1.14 -8.86
N ARG A 44 7.32 0.66 -8.83
CA ARG A 44 7.63 -0.61 -8.19
C ARG A 44 7.41 -0.52 -6.69
N ALA A 45 7.92 0.54 -6.07
CA ALA A 45 7.74 0.73 -4.64
C ALA A 45 6.28 0.89 -4.29
N ALA A 46 5.52 1.60 -5.13
CA ALA A 46 4.11 1.77 -4.90
C ALA A 46 3.38 0.43 -4.98
N SER A 47 3.78 -0.41 -5.94
CA SER A 47 3.20 -1.74 -6.07
C SER A 47 3.49 -2.58 -4.83
N ASP A 48 4.71 -2.49 -4.32
CA ASP A 48 5.09 -3.20 -3.10
C ASP A 48 4.29 -2.71 -1.91
N LEU A 49 4.09 -1.40 -1.82
CA LEU A 49 3.31 -0.84 -0.73
C LEU A 49 1.86 -1.30 -0.81
N ILE A 50 1.31 -1.32 -2.02
CA ILE A 50 -0.06 -1.80 -2.20
C ILE A 50 -0.19 -3.24 -1.74
N ALA A 51 0.77 -4.09 -2.11
CA ALA A 51 0.76 -5.48 -1.68
C ALA A 51 0.84 -5.59 -0.16
N HIS A 52 1.68 -4.75 0.45
CA HIS A 52 1.82 -4.73 1.90
C HIS A 52 0.50 -4.33 2.56
N LEU A 53 -0.15 -3.29 2.03
CA LEU A 53 -1.41 -2.84 2.58
C LEU A 53 -2.51 -3.88 2.41
N GLN A 54 -2.52 -4.55 1.28
CA GLN A 54 -3.51 -5.59 1.03
C GLN A 54 -3.34 -6.76 1.99
N LYS A 55 -2.10 -7.05 2.34
CA LYS A 55 -1.80 -8.10 3.30
C LYS A 55 -2.34 -7.72 4.67
N ILE A 56 -2.16 -6.47 5.06
CA ILE A 56 -2.71 -5.98 6.33
C ILE A 56 -4.23 -6.01 6.28
N GLN A 57 -4.79 -5.62 5.15
CA GLN A 57 -6.24 -5.57 4.97
C GLN A 57 -6.87 -6.96 5.05
N SER A 58 -6.23 -7.93 4.41
CA SER A 58 -6.69 -9.31 4.48
C SER A 58 -6.58 -9.82 5.89
N GLY A 59 -5.57 -9.32 6.54
CA GLY A 59 -5.47 -9.50 7.94
C GLY A 59 -5.09 -10.86 8.39
N PRO A 60 -5.13 -11.03 9.64
CA PRO A 60 -4.83 -12.25 10.34
C PRO A 60 -5.95 -13.24 10.22
N VAL A 61 -6.89 -12.88 9.47
CA VAL A 61 -7.94 -13.78 9.26
C VAL A 61 -7.53 -15.09 8.81
N THR A 62 -7.22 -15.44 8.72
CA THR A 62 -7.09 -16.54 8.35
C THR A 62 -7.20 -17.58 8.67
N PRO A 63 -7.30 -17.70 8.92
CA PRO A 63 -7.41 -18.54 9.16
C PRO A 63 -8.00 -19.36 9.08
N MET A 64 -8.42 -19.13 9.06
CA MET A 64 -8.98 -19.75 9.15
C MET A 64 -9.27 -20.51 8.55
N ARG A 65 -9.35 -20.43 8.14
CA ARG A 65 -9.76 -21.01 7.71
C ARG A 65 -9.58 -22.09 7.58
N ARG A 66 -9.41 -22.33 7.56
CA ARG A 66 -9.32 -23.27 7.60
C ARG A 66 -9.42 -24.03 8.11
N ALA A 67 -9.45 -23.85 8.19
CA ALA A 67 -9.67 -24.55 8.74
C ALA A 67 -10.09 -25.09 8.91
N GLY A 68 -10.21 -24.93 8.68
CA GLY A 68 -10.82 -25.50 8.85
C GLY A 68 -10.98 -25.62 8.90
#